data_f929627c9c94c1dc450c441050702ad1
#
_entry.id   f929627c9c94c1dc450c441050702ad1
#
_cell.length_a   1.000
_cell.length_b   1.000
_cell.length_c   1.000
_cell.angle_alpha   90.00
_cell.angle_beta   90.00
_cell.angle_gamma   90.00
#
_symmetry.space_group_name_H-M   'P 1'
#
loop_
_entity.id
_entity.type
_entity.pdbx_description
1 polymer ?
#
loop_
_entity_poly.entity_id
_entity_poly.type
_entity_poly.pdbx_seq_one_letter_code
_entity_poly.pdbx_strand_id
1 'polypeptide(L)'
;DNLKFDEGGVDEVRRKFFGTLYNCYSMFALYANIDGFDPETPAVPYGRRPEFDKWIISRLNSLVKAVVAAYEDYDVTLAGRLIQDFVIDDLSNWYVRLNKKRLWGAGIAEDKLAAYQTLYEVLRDVALLCAPIAPFYSERLWLDLVPGADSVHFHSMPECDESLIDSALEERMVLAQ
;
A
#
# COMPACT_ATOMS: atom_id res chain seq x y z
N ASP A 1 -15.62 -22.87 13.54
CA ASP A 1 -15.95 -23.69 12.36
C ASP A 1 -14.72 -24.35 11.81
N ASN A 2 -14.79 -25.64 11.48
CA ASN A 2 -13.67 -26.32 10.84
C ASN A 2 -13.38 -25.69 9.49
N LEU A 3 -12.21 -25.07 9.34
CA LEU A 3 -11.71 -24.58 8.06
C LEU A 3 -11.60 -25.77 7.09
N LYS A 4 -12.48 -25.78 6.10
CA LYS A 4 -12.38 -26.73 5.00
C LYS A 4 -11.40 -26.13 3.99
N PHE A 5 -10.29 -26.85 3.71
CA PHE A 5 -9.36 -26.44 2.67
C PHE A 5 -10.11 -26.40 1.32
N ASP A 6 -10.07 -25.24 0.69
CA ASP A 6 -10.64 -25.01 -0.64
C ASP A 6 -9.54 -24.51 -1.58
N GLU A 7 -9.12 -25.36 -2.50
CA GLU A 7 -8.08 -25.03 -3.49
C GLU A 7 -8.50 -23.87 -4.40
N GLY A 8 -9.81 -23.81 -4.75
CA GLY A 8 -10.36 -22.71 -5.55
C GLY A 8 -10.25 -21.37 -4.85
N GLY A 9 -10.53 -21.32 -3.53
CA GLY A 9 -10.39 -20.13 -2.71
C GLY A 9 -8.93 -19.66 -2.60
N VAL A 10 -7.99 -20.59 -2.43
CA VAL A 10 -6.55 -20.27 -2.41
C VAL A 10 -6.11 -19.67 -3.75
N ASP A 11 -6.52 -20.27 -4.88
CA ASP A 11 -6.17 -19.74 -6.21
C ASP A 11 -6.82 -18.38 -6.48
N GLU A 12 -8.02 -18.15 -5.98
CA GLU A 12 -8.67 -16.83 -6.06
C GLU A 12 -7.87 -15.75 -5.34
N VAL A 13 -7.45 -15.98 -4.09
CA VAL A 13 -6.63 -15.05 -3.32
C VAL A 13 -5.27 -14.82 -4.02
N ARG A 14 -4.65 -15.88 -4.52
CA ARG A 14 -3.38 -15.78 -5.27
C ARG A 14 -3.52 -14.84 -6.48
N ARG A 15 -4.59 -14.97 -7.24
CA ARG A 15 -4.81 -14.15 -8.45
C ARG A 15 -5.30 -12.74 -8.13
N LYS A 16 -6.33 -12.63 -7.28
CA LYS A 16 -6.99 -11.34 -7.03
C LYS A 16 -6.19 -10.45 -6.09
N PHE A 17 -5.63 -10.99 -5.02
CA PHE A 17 -4.89 -10.19 -4.03
C PHE A 17 -3.40 -10.11 -4.37
N PHE A 18 -2.67 -11.23 -4.31
CA PHE A 18 -1.23 -11.21 -4.53
C PHE A 18 -0.85 -10.77 -5.95
N GLY A 19 -1.61 -11.19 -6.97
CA GLY A 19 -1.42 -10.73 -8.35
C GLY A 19 -1.63 -9.22 -8.49
N THR A 20 -2.62 -8.66 -7.83
CA THR A 20 -2.89 -7.22 -7.85
C THR A 20 -1.79 -6.43 -7.13
N LEU A 21 -1.40 -6.86 -5.92
CA LEU A 21 -0.31 -6.22 -5.17
C LEU A 21 1.01 -6.28 -5.96
N TYR A 22 1.32 -7.43 -6.56
CA TYR A 22 2.48 -7.58 -7.42
C TYR A 22 2.45 -6.63 -8.63
N ASN A 23 1.30 -6.44 -9.26
CA ASN A 23 1.17 -5.51 -10.39
C ASN A 23 1.37 -4.05 -9.95
N CYS A 24 0.87 -3.65 -8.77
CA CYS A 24 1.12 -2.32 -8.20
C CYS A 24 2.61 -2.11 -7.94
N TYR A 25 3.26 -3.08 -7.30
CA TYR A 25 4.72 -3.05 -7.08
C TYR A 25 5.51 -3.01 -8.39
N SER A 26 5.19 -3.89 -9.36
CA SER A 26 5.91 -3.98 -10.63
C SER A 26 5.82 -2.68 -11.43
N MET A 27 4.65 -2.04 -11.43
CA MET A 27 4.48 -0.73 -12.05
C MET A 27 5.34 0.34 -11.35
N PHE A 28 5.29 0.40 -10.02
CA PHE A 28 6.14 1.30 -9.24
C PHE A 28 7.62 1.07 -9.54
N ALA A 29 8.10 -0.17 -9.41
CA ALA A 29 9.50 -0.52 -9.60
C ALA A 29 10.00 -0.24 -11.03
N LEU A 30 9.17 -0.49 -12.04
CA LEU A 30 9.51 -0.21 -13.42
C LEU A 30 9.85 1.28 -13.63
N TYR A 31 8.95 2.17 -13.22
CA TYR A 31 9.16 3.60 -13.43
C TYR A 31 10.19 4.19 -12.46
N ALA A 32 10.20 3.75 -11.20
CA ALA A 32 11.18 4.16 -10.20
C ALA A 32 12.62 3.85 -10.67
N ASN A 33 12.84 2.66 -11.23
CA ASN A 33 14.16 2.27 -11.76
C ASN A 33 14.53 3.07 -13.01
N ILE A 34 13.60 3.34 -13.93
CA ILE A 34 13.85 4.14 -15.14
C ILE A 34 14.24 5.57 -14.76
N ASP A 35 13.55 6.15 -13.79
CA ASP A 35 13.79 7.53 -13.36
C ASP A 35 14.91 7.67 -12.32
N GLY A 36 15.40 6.57 -11.75
CA GLY A 36 16.41 6.59 -10.68
C GLY A 36 15.85 7.18 -9.38
N PHE A 37 14.60 6.82 -9.03
CA PHE A 37 14.00 7.24 -7.77
C PHE A 37 14.78 6.71 -6.58
N ASP A 38 15.13 7.59 -5.65
CA ASP A 38 15.78 7.26 -4.39
C ASP A 38 14.82 7.52 -3.22
N PRO A 39 14.45 6.46 -2.45
CA PRO A 39 13.57 6.61 -1.29
C PRO A 39 14.12 7.55 -0.20
N GLU A 40 15.44 7.77 -0.16
CA GLU A 40 16.08 8.70 0.79
C GLU A 40 15.99 10.18 0.36
N THR A 41 15.49 10.44 -0.85
CA THR A 41 15.26 11.81 -1.31
C THR A 41 14.32 12.56 -0.33
N PRO A 42 14.64 13.82 0.05
CA PRO A 42 13.79 14.59 0.96
C PRO A 42 12.33 14.57 0.57
N ALA A 43 11.46 14.29 1.54
CA ALA A 43 10.04 14.12 1.28
C ALA A 43 9.38 15.41 0.81
N VAL A 44 8.54 15.32 -0.22
CA VAL A 44 7.62 16.40 -0.56
C VAL A 44 6.69 16.61 0.64
N PRO A 45 6.63 17.85 1.20
CA PRO A 45 5.79 18.12 2.37
C PRO A 45 4.34 17.75 2.11
N TYR A 46 3.68 17.11 3.10
CA TYR A 46 2.29 16.65 2.99
C TYR A 46 1.34 17.74 2.44
N GLY A 47 1.49 18.98 2.93
CA GLY A 47 0.66 20.10 2.48
C GLY A 47 0.75 20.39 0.98
N ARG A 48 1.88 20.07 0.34
CA ARG A 48 2.12 20.28 -1.10
C ARG A 48 1.77 19.09 -1.97
N ARG A 49 1.50 17.91 -1.37
CA ARG A 49 1.06 16.73 -2.13
C ARG A 49 -0.33 16.97 -2.72
N PRO A 50 -0.63 16.48 -3.93
CA PRO A 50 -1.97 16.52 -4.52
C PRO A 50 -3.02 15.87 -3.61
N GLU A 51 -4.27 16.30 -3.76
CA GLU A 51 -5.40 15.81 -2.96
C GLU A 51 -5.56 14.27 -3.05
N PHE A 52 -5.25 13.72 -4.22
CA PHE A 52 -5.34 12.27 -4.43
C PHE A 52 -4.24 11.48 -3.70
N ASP A 53 -3.05 12.05 -3.54
CA ASP A 53 -1.99 11.47 -2.69
C ASP A 53 -2.39 11.56 -1.20
N LYS A 54 -2.96 12.68 -0.79
CA LYS A 54 -3.49 12.86 0.58
C LYS A 54 -4.60 11.87 0.89
N TRP A 55 -5.48 11.60 -0.07
CA TRP A 55 -6.55 10.63 0.07
C TRP A 55 -6.01 9.21 0.33
N ILE A 56 -5.08 8.71 -0.48
CA ILE A 56 -4.55 7.35 -0.28
C ILE A 56 -3.75 7.23 1.02
N ILE A 57 -3.06 8.31 1.45
CA ILE A 57 -2.38 8.36 2.76
C ILE A 57 -3.40 8.33 3.90
N SER A 58 -4.51 9.05 3.80
CA SER A 58 -5.61 8.98 4.76
C SER A 58 -6.17 7.56 4.85
N ARG A 59 -6.49 6.94 3.71
CA ARG A 59 -6.97 5.55 3.63
C ARG A 59 -5.97 4.56 4.22
N LEU A 60 -4.67 4.76 3.99
CA LEU A 60 -3.61 3.94 4.59
C LEU A 60 -3.62 4.05 6.12
N ASN A 61 -3.71 5.25 6.67
CA ASN A 61 -3.75 5.43 8.12
C ASN A 61 -5.03 4.84 8.74
N SER A 62 -6.17 4.98 8.07
CA SER A 62 -7.42 4.31 8.46
C SER A 62 -7.27 2.78 8.43
N LEU A 63 -6.60 2.24 7.42
CA LEU A 63 -6.28 0.81 7.31
C LEU A 63 -5.36 0.34 8.45
N VAL A 64 -4.26 1.06 8.70
CA VAL A 64 -3.30 0.72 9.78
C VAL A 64 -4.04 0.62 11.11
N LYS A 65 -4.85 1.63 11.44
CA LYS A 65 -5.64 1.64 12.68
C LYS A 65 -6.56 0.42 12.79
N ALA A 66 -7.29 0.10 11.73
CA ALA A 66 -8.24 -1.01 11.73
C ALA A 66 -7.56 -2.38 11.75
N VAL A 67 -6.46 -2.56 11.01
CA VAL A 67 -5.73 -3.83 10.95
C VAL A 67 -5.01 -4.13 12.25
N VAL A 68 -4.37 -3.13 12.88
CA VAL A 68 -3.72 -3.30 14.18
C VAL A 68 -4.76 -3.69 15.23
N ALA A 69 -5.91 -3.02 15.27
CA ALA A 69 -7.00 -3.39 16.19
C ALA A 69 -7.51 -4.82 15.94
N ALA A 70 -7.66 -5.24 14.68
CA ALA A 70 -8.07 -6.60 14.35
C ALA A 70 -7.03 -7.64 14.81
N TYR A 71 -5.74 -7.37 14.68
CA TYR A 71 -4.69 -8.26 15.20
C TYR A 71 -4.67 -8.33 16.73
N GLU A 72 -4.91 -7.22 17.42
CA GLU A 72 -5.02 -7.19 18.89
C GLU A 72 -6.22 -8.03 19.38
N ASP A 73 -7.31 -8.03 18.62
CA ASP A 73 -8.50 -8.87 18.86
C ASP A 73 -8.36 -10.33 18.35
N TYR A 74 -7.21 -10.69 17.80
CA TYR A 74 -6.97 -12.00 17.16
C TYR A 74 -7.90 -12.29 15.96
N ASP A 75 -8.52 -11.28 15.36
CA ASP A 75 -9.34 -11.43 14.14
C ASP A 75 -8.48 -11.31 12.87
N VAL A 76 -7.70 -12.34 12.61
CA VAL A 76 -6.84 -12.43 11.42
C VAL A 76 -7.64 -12.41 10.12
N THR A 77 -8.89 -12.91 10.15
CA THR A 77 -9.77 -12.90 8.99
C THR A 77 -10.19 -11.49 8.62
N LEU A 78 -10.57 -10.68 9.62
CA LEU A 78 -10.89 -9.28 9.40
C LEU A 78 -9.66 -8.51 8.90
N ALA A 79 -8.49 -8.68 9.54
CA ALA A 79 -7.25 -8.05 9.12
C ALA A 79 -6.95 -8.34 7.63
N GLY A 80 -7.02 -9.62 7.22
CA GLY A 80 -6.79 -10.03 5.84
C GLY A 80 -7.75 -9.40 4.84
N ARG A 81 -9.05 -9.30 5.18
CA ARG A 81 -10.07 -8.66 4.34
C ARG A 81 -9.83 -7.17 4.19
N LEU A 82 -9.55 -6.46 5.27
CA LEU A 82 -9.25 -5.03 5.24
C LEU A 82 -8.06 -4.71 4.33
N ILE A 83 -6.98 -5.49 4.44
CA ILE A 83 -5.80 -5.32 3.59
C ILE A 83 -6.14 -5.63 2.12
N GLN A 84 -6.90 -6.71 1.86
CA GLN A 84 -7.30 -7.09 0.51
C GLN A 84 -8.14 -6.01 -0.16
N ASP A 85 -9.16 -5.50 0.53
CA ASP A 85 -10.06 -4.47 0.00
C ASP A 85 -9.29 -3.18 -0.30
N PHE A 86 -8.42 -2.74 0.61
CA PHE A 86 -7.56 -1.58 0.37
C PHE A 86 -6.65 -1.76 -0.86
N VAL A 87 -5.98 -2.92 -1.00
CA VAL A 87 -5.05 -3.16 -2.12
C VAL A 87 -5.79 -3.24 -3.45
N ILE A 88 -6.96 -3.88 -3.49
CA ILE A 88 -7.71 -4.07 -4.74
C ILE A 88 -8.44 -2.78 -5.11
N ASP A 89 -9.21 -2.23 -4.19
CA ASP A 89 -10.12 -1.13 -4.49
C ASP A 89 -9.42 0.22 -4.43
N ASP A 90 -8.82 0.58 -3.29
CA ASP A 90 -8.23 1.89 -3.10
C ASP A 90 -6.90 2.03 -3.87
N LEU A 91 -5.96 1.10 -3.66
CA LEU A 91 -4.63 1.22 -4.25
C LEU A 91 -4.64 0.94 -5.75
N SER A 92 -5.08 -0.24 -6.17
CA SER A 92 -4.97 -0.67 -7.57
C SER A 92 -6.01 0.00 -8.47
N ASN A 93 -7.31 -0.19 -8.15
CA ASN A 93 -8.41 0.24 -9.01
C ASN A 93 -8.56 1.75 -9.07
N TRP A 94 -8.14 2.45 -8.02
CA TRP A 94 -8.24 3.90 -7.97
C TRP A 94 -6.88 4.56 -8.06
N TYR A 95 -6.07 4.52 -7.02
CA TYR A 95 -4.86 5.32 -6.94
C TYR A 95 -3.90 5.03 -8.09
N VAL A 96 -3.50 3.79 -8.28
CA VAL A 96 -2.55 3.40 -9.34
C VAL A 96 -3.13 3.67 -10.73
N ARG A 97 -4.37 3.24 -10.98
CA ARG A 97 -4.99 3.39 -12.30
C ARG A 97 -5.09 4.83 -12.75
N LEU A 98 -5.44 5.75 -11.85
CA LEU A 98 -5.65 7.16 -12.20
C LEU A 98 -4.36 7.97 -12.20
N ASN A 99 -3.36 7.56 -11.40
CA ASN A 99 -2.09 8.28 -11.27
C ASN A 99 -0.97 7.81 -12.20
N LYS A 100 -1.10 6.66 -12.85
CA LYS A 100 -0.02 6.14 -13.69
C LYS A 100 0.52 7.14 -14.73
N LYS A 101 -0.32 8.05 -15.23
CA LYS A 101 0.11 9.10 -16.17
C LYS A 101 1.11 10.08 -15.59
N ARG A 102 1.09 10.31 -14.28
CA ARG A 102 2.06 11.17 -13.58
C ARG A 102 3.48 10.59 -13.66
N LEU A 103 3.60 9.26 -13.82
CA LEU A 103 4.87 8.56 -13.88
C LEU A 103 5.46 8.46 -15.31
N TRP A 104 4.69 8.82 -16.34
CA TRP A 104 5.12 8.65 -17.75
C TRP A 104 6.05 9.74 -18.30
N GLY A 105 6.05 10.94 -17.70
CA GLY A 105 6.88 12.05 -18.15
C GLY A 105 8.38 11.81 -17.91
N ALA A 106 9.24 12.47 -18.67
CA ALA A 106 10.69 12.43 -18.42
C ALA A 106 11.05 13.30 -17.20
N GLY A 107 12.04 12.85 -16.43
CA GLY A 107 12.54 13.54 -15.23
C GLY A 107 11.59 13.44 -14.04
N ILE A 108 12.09 13.84 -12.87
CA ILE A 108 11.35 13.80 -11.60
C ILE A 108 11.02 15.22 -11.18
N ALA A 109 9.87 15.74 -11.62
CA ALA A 109 9.27 16.96 -11.08
C ALA A 109 8.64 16.69 -9.70
N GLU A 110 8.37 17.73 -8.92
CA GLU A 110 7.83 17.61 -7.55
C GLU A 110 6.55 16.76 -7.48
N ASP A 111 5.62 16.92 -8.43
CA ASP A 111 4.39 16.11 -8.49
C ASP A 111 4.67 14.62 -8.73
N LYS A 112 5.62 14.30 -9.60
CA LYS A 112 6.05 12.93 -9.86
C LYS A 112 6.79 12.34 -8.66
N LEU A 113 7.65 13.13 -8.01
CA LEU A 113 8.32 12.74 -6.77
C LEU A 113 7.31 12.43 -5.67
N ALA A 114 6.29 13.28 -5.49
CA ALA A 114 5.21 13.03 -4.53
C ALA A 114 4.50 11.71 -4.82
N ALA A 115 4.23 11.38 -6.09
CA ALA A 115 3.60 10.12 -6.48
C ALA A 115 4.49 8.91 -6.13
N TYR A 116 5.81 8.97 -6.41
CA TYR A 116 6.73 7.90 -6.03
C TYR A 116 6.81 7.71 -4.53
N GLN A 117 6.98 8.79 -3.77
CA GLN A 117 7.08 8.73 -2.31
C GLN A 117 5.80 8.19 -1.69
N THR A 118 4.64 8.57 -2.20
CA THR A 118 3.33 8.07 -1.75
C THR A 118 3.19 6.57 -2.05
N LEU A 119 3.51 6.12 -3.27
CA LEU A 119 3.46 4.69 -3.61
C LEU A 119 4.46 3.86 -2.79
N TYR A 120 5.66 4.37 -2.59
CA TYR A 120 6.68 3.72 -1.77
C TYR A 120 6.19 3.52 -0.34
N GLU A 121 5.66 4.58 0.29
CA GLU A 121 5.09 4.56 1.64
C GLU A 121 3.96 3.54 1.76
N VAL A 122 3.00 3.57 0.83
CA VAL A 122 1.86 2.64 0.83
C VAL A 122 2.31 1.18 0.66
N LEU A 123 3.18 0.89 -0.30
CA LEU A 123 3.65 -0.47 -0.55
C LEU A 123 4.49 -1.03 0.61
N ARG A 124 5.32 -0.18 1.22
CA ARG A 124 6.11 -0.52 2.41
C ARG A 124 5.21 -0.89 3.59
N ASP A 125 4.23 -0.07 3.89
CA ASP A 125 3.35 -0.29 5.03
C ASP A 125 2.40 -1.48 4.80
N VAL A 126 1.93 -1.69 3.57
CA VAL A 126 1.20 -2.92 3.19
C VAL A 126 2.06 -4.16 3.41
N ALA A 127 3.37 -4.14 3.09
CA ALA A 127 4.26 -5.27 3.36
C ALA A 127 4.34 -5.59 4.86
N LEU A 128 4.46 -4.57 5.72
CA LEU A 128 4.44 -4.74 7.18
C LEU A 128 3.11 -5.30 7.69
N LEU A 129 1.98 -4.73 7.24
CA LEU A 129 0.65 -5.19 7.64
C LEU A 129 0.35 -6.63 7.19
N CYS A 130 0.89 -7.05 6.04
CA CYS A 130 0.72 -8.41 5.53
C CYS A 130 1.64 -9.44 6.20
N ALA A 131 2.72 -9.04 6.85
CA ALA A 131 3.75 -9.94 7.34
C ALA A 131 3.22 -11.07 8.25
N PRO A 132 2.25 -10.85 9.17
CA PRO A 132 1.71 -11.93 9.99
C PRO A 132 0.89 -12.97 9.22
N ILE A 133 0.31 -12.60 8.07
CA ILE A 133 -0.57 -13.47 7.27
C ILE A 133 0.18 -14.10 6.11
N ALA A 134 1.04 -13.35 5.45
CA ALA A 134 1.76 -13.76 4.25
C ALA A 134 3.28 -13.51 4.38
N PRO A 135 3.96 -14.18 5.34
CA PRO A 135 5.31 -13.84 5.74
C PRO A 135 6.34 -13.87 4.60
N PHE A 136 6.27 -14.88 3.74
CA PHE A 136 7.24 -15.03 2.64
C PHE A 136 7.04 -13.99 1.53
N TYR A 137 5.80 -13.65 1.22
CA TYR A 137 5.51 -12.62 0.22
C TYR A 137 5.91 -11.23 0.74
N SER A 138 5.57 -10.94 1.99
CA SER A 138 5.91 -9.68 2.65
C SER A 138 7.42 -9.49 2.76
N GLU A 139 8.16 -10.54 3.13
CA GLU A 139 9.62 -10.51 3.14
C GLU A 139 10.18 -10.16 1.77
N ARG A 140 9.70 -10.83 0.72
CA ARG A 140 10.17 -10.55 -0.64
C ARG A 140 9.87 -9.11 -1.07
N LEU A 141 8.64 -8.64 -0.84
CA LEU A 141 8.23 -7.28 -1.19
C LEU A 141 9.05 -6.24 -0.42
N TRP A 142 9.29 -6.46 0.86
CA TRP A 142 10.08 -5.60 1.72
C TRP A 142 11.53 -5.47 1.24
N LEU A 143 12.20 -6.59 1.00
CA LEU A 143 13.58 -6.61 0.53
C LEU A 143 13.75 -5.99 -0.88
N ASP A 144 12.72 -6.09 -1.71
CA ASP A 144 12.72 -5.46 -3.04
C ASP A 144 12.45 -3.94 -2.97
N LEU A 145 11.74 -3.46 -1.94
CA LEU A 145 11.38 -2.05 -1.77
C LEU A 145 12.41 -1.24 -1.00
N VAL A 146 12.96 -1.81 0.09
CA VAL A 146 13.78 -1.05 1.05
C VAL A 146 15.26 -1.37 0.83
N PRO A 147 16.06 -0.43 0.31
CA PRO A 147 17.48 -0.67 0.03
C PRO A 147 18.25 -1.06 1.29
N GLY A 148 18.97 -2.18 1.21
CA GLY A 148 19.83 -2.64 2.32
C GLY A 148 19.09 -3.09 3.58
N ALA A 149 17.75 -3.34 3.45
CA ALA A 149 16.95 -3.78 4.58
C ALA A 149 17.36 -5.17 5.11
N ASP A 150 17.21 -5.36 6.41
CA ASP A 150 17.08 -6.65 7.05
C ASP A 150 15.65 -7.20 6.88
N SER A 151 15.34 -8.32 7.54
CA SER A 151 14.04 -8.97 7.40
C SER A 151 12.88 -8.07 7.86
N VAL A 152 11.75 -8.09 7.12
CA VAL A 152 10.50 -7.42 7.49
C VAL A 152 10.03 -7.81 8.90
N HIS A 153 10.35 -9.02 9.32
CA HIS A 153 9.94 -9.58 10.61
C HIS A 153 10.69 -8.99 11.81
N PHE A 154 11.72 -8.18 11.58
CA PHE A 154 12.41 -7.42 12.64
C PHE A 154 11.83 -6.02 12.87
N HIS A 155 10.87 -5.62 12.04
CA HIS A 155 10.23 -4.32 12.12
C HIS A 155 8.88 -4.38 12.83
N SER A 156 8.53 -3.28 13.49
CA SER A 156 7.21 -3.11 14.10
C SER A 156 6.15 -2.86 13.04
N MET A 157 4.88 -3.10 13.40
CA MET A 157 3.75 -2.64 12.60
C MET A 157 3.84 -1.13 12.37
N PRO A 158 3.34 -0.63 11.23
CA PRO A 158 3.29 0.81 11.01
C PRO A 158 2.41 1.48 12.07
N GLU A 159 2.80 2.68 12.49
CA GLU A 159 2.02 3.48 13.42
C GLU A 159 1.02 4.34 12.64
N CYS A 160 -0.21 4.43 13.16
CA CYS A 160 -1.24 5.28 12.60
C CYS A 160 -0.99 6.74 13.03
N ASP A 161 -0.82 7.64 12.06
CA ASP A 161 -0.90 9.07 12.31
C ASP A 161 -2.35 9.55 12.10
N GLU A 162 -3.09 9.66 13.20
CA GLU A 162 -4.50 10.10 13.15
C GLU A 162 -4.68 11.51 12.56
N SER A 163 -3.65 12.35 12.59
CA SER A 163 -3.70 13.70 12.01
C SER A 163 -3.77 13.69 10.48
N LEU A 164 -3.40 12.57 9.85
CA LEU A 164 -3.46 12.37 8.41
C LEU A 164 -4.79 11.74 7.95
N ILE A 165 -5.66 11.32 8.87
CA ILE A 165 -6.98 10.80 8.54
C ILE A 165 -7.93 11.96 8.24
N ASP A 166 -8.37 12.07 6.99
CA ASP A 166 -9.37 13.03 6.52
C ASP A 166 -10.64 12.31 6.07
N SER A 167 -11.53 12.05 7.05
CA SER A 167 -12.79 11.33 6.79
C SER A 167 -13.68 12.05 5.76
N ALA A 168 -13.64 13.39 5.72
CA ALA A 168 -14.43 14.14 4.75
C ALA A 168 -13.90 13.96 3.33
N LEU A 169 -12.57 13.86 3.17
CA LEU A 169 -11.94 13.53 1.89
C LEU A 169 -12.25 12.09 1.47
N GLU A 170 -12.16 11.14 2.41
CA GLU A 170 -12.50 9.74 2.14
C GLU A 170 -13.94 9.58 1.67
N GLU A 171 -14.91 10.22 2.34
CA GLU A 171 -16.32 10.19 1.95
C GLU A 171 -16.56 10.82 0.57
N ARG A 172 -15.94 11.96 0.26
CA ARG A 172 -16.04 12.60 -1.08
C ARG A 172 -15.52 11.67 -2.18
N MET A 173 -14.45 10.93 -1.91
CA MET A 173 -13.88 10.01 -2.88
C MET A 173 -14.75 8.78 -3.11
N VAL A 174 -15.43 8.28 -2.08
CA VAL A 174 -16.43 7.19 -2.23
C VAL A 174 -17.57 7.63 -3.16
N LEU A 175 -18.02 8.90 -3.08
CA LEU A 175 -19.05 9.41 -3.99
C LEU A 175 -18.57 9.57 -5.44
N ALA A 176 -17.26 9.65 -5.67
CA ALA A 176 -16.66 9.78 -6.99
C ALA A 176 -16.34 8.42 -7.64
N GLN A 177 -16.37 7.35 -6.85
CA GLN A 177 -16.18 5.96 -7.28
C GLN A 177 -17.42 5.39 -7.96
#